data_fd11efaf217ecc47b012c408f7b60506
#
_entry.id   fd11efaf217ecc47b012c408f7b60506
#
_cell.length_a   1.000
_cell.length_b   1.000
_cell.length_c   1.000
_cell.angle_alpha   90.00
_cell.angle_beta   90.00
_cell.angle_gamma   90.00
#
_symmetry.space_group_name_H-M   'P 1'
#
loop_
_entity.id
_entity.type
_entity.pdbx_description
1 polymer ?
#
loop_
_entity_poly.entity_id
_entity_poly.type
_entity_poly.pdbx_seq_one_letter_code
_entity_poly.pdbx_strand_id
1 'polypeptide(L)'
;VAMDTKSIVGKELVEQRTGETCDSFRNGDHSTTLIRTENGKVIEIQHNVMTPQPYNRLYQLTGTKGFANKYPVEGYALGSDQMSASGMKPQVDNLTAHDFMPENEMKRLVEKYQHPIVKKYGEMAKEVGGHGGMDFIMDSRLVYCLQNGLPLDMDVYDLAEWCCLAELGELSMDNNSAPVAFPDFTRGEWNKIQGYRHAYAPQDEPAMTN
;
A
#
# COMPACT_ATOMS: atom_id res chain seq x y z
N VAL A 1 -2.20 12.48 -12.60
CA VAL A 1 -2.32 12.14 -14.04
C VAL A 1 -2.50 10.65 -14.21
N ALA A 2 -3.32 10.25 -15.17
CA ALA A 2 -3.48 8.85 -15.52
C ALA A 2 -3.37 8.65 -17.03
N MET A 3 -2.90 7.48 -17.42
CA MET A 3 -2.83 7.00 -18.80
C MET A 3 -3.30 5.55 -18.84
N ASP A 4 -3.89 5.16 -19.94
CA ASP A 4 -4.31 3.79 -20.19
C ASP A 4 -3.90 3.26 -21.56
N THR A 5 -3.93 1.96 -21.72
CA THR A 5 -3.82 1.28 -22.99
C THR A 5 -5.18 1.21 -23.68
N LYS A 6 -5.23 0.79 -24.94
CA LYS A 6 -6.48 0.44 -25.58
C LYS A 6 -7.10 -0.80 -24.92
N SER A 7 -8.43 -0.89 -24.94
CA SER A 7 -9.17 -2.08 -24.51
C SER A 7 -9.21 -3.10 -25.65
N ILE A 8 -8.26 -4.01 -25.65
CA ILE A 8 -8.18 -5.11 -26.63
C ILE A 8 -8.67 -6.40 -26.00
N VAL A 9 -8.03 -6.81 -24.89
CA VAL A 9 -8.38 -8.04 -24.17
C VAL A 9 -9.76 -7.94 -23.54
N GLY A 10 -10.13 -6.77 -23.01
CA GLY A 10 -11.46 -6.51 -22.47
C GLY A 10 -12.55 -6.73 -23.50
N LYS A 11 -12.37 -6.24 -24.73
CA LYS A 11 -13.31 -6.44 -25.84
C LYS A 11 -13.44 -7.92 -26.21
N GLU A 12 -12.33 -8.61 -26.38
CA GLU A 12 -12.33 -10.05 -26.69
C GLU A 12 -13.03 -10.89 -25.61
N LEU A 13 -12.83 -10.58 -24.35
CA LEU A 13 -13.48 -11.27 -23.23
C LEU A 13 -14.99 -11.03 -23.18
N VAL A 14 -15.46 -9.82 -23.47
CA VAL A 14 -16.89 -9.54 -23.56
C VAL A 14 -17.51 -10.34 -24.69
N GLU A 15 -16.93 -10.30 -25.88
CA GLU A 15 -17.43 -11.06 -27.05
C GLU A 15 -17.48 -12.58 -26.78
N GLN A 16 -16.41 -13.12 -26.19
CA GLN A 16 -16.35 -14.54 -25.81
C GLN A 16 -17.43 -14.95 -24.79
N ARG A 17 -17.76 -14.08 -23.84
CA ARG A 17 -18.68 -14.41 -22.76
C ARG A 17 -20.14 -14.13 -23.08
N THR A 18 -20.41 -13.11 -23.88
CA THR A 18 -21.78 -12.63 -24.15
C THR A 18 -22.23 -12.90 -25.58
N GLY A 19 -21.27 -13.13 -26.50
CA GLY A 19 -21.54 -13.16 -27.94
C GLY A 19 -21.81 -11.79 -28.56
N GLU A 20 -21.68 -10.72 -27.79
CA GLU A 20 -21.94 -9.34 -28.23
C GLU A 20 -20.61 -8.58 -28.33
N THR A 21 -20.51 -7.72 -29.36
CA THR A 21 -19.38 -6.80 -29.49
C THR A 21 -19.61 -5.56 -28.64
N CYS A 22 -18.55 -5.14 -27.93
CA CYS A 22 -18.54 -3.88 -27.18
C CYS A 22 -17.54 -2.92 -27.84
N ASP A 23 -18.03 -1.83 -28.41
CA ASP A 23 -17.19 -0.90 -29.17
C ASP A 23 -16.46 0.12 -28.31
N SER A 24 -16.93 0.36 -27.08
CA SER A 24 -16.32 1.34 -26.17
C SER A 24 -16.18 0.81 -24.76
N PHE A 25 -15.04 1.13 -24.15
CA PHE A 25 -14.75 0.92 -22.73
C PHE A 25 -14.30 2.26 -22.15
N ARG A 26 -14.66 2.53 -20.91
CA ARG A 26 -14.22 3.73 -20.19
C ARG A 26 -12.73 3.65 -19.85
N ASN A 27 -12.22 2.46 -19.55
CA ASN A 27 -10.82 2.22 -19.19
C ASN A 27 -10.18 1.22 -20.16
N GLY A 28 -8.88 1.37 -20.37
CA GLY A 28 -8.08 0.40 -21.11
C GLY A 28 -7.83 -0.90 -20.34
N ASP A 29 -7.16 -1.84 -20.97
CA ASP A 29 -6.78 -3.12 -20.32
C ASP A 29 -5.81 -2.92 -19.17
N HIS A 30 -4.99 -1.89 -19.25
CA HIS A 30 -4.02 -1.48 -18.23
C HIS A 30 -4.03 0.04 -18.07
N SER A 31 -4.05 0.52 -16.84
CA SER A 31 -3.88 1.93 -16.53
C SER A 31 -2.76 2.18 -15.54
N THR A 32 -2.10 3.32 -15.67
CA THR A 32 -1.09 3.81 -14.74
C THR A 32 -1.45 5.22 -14.29
N THR A 33 -1.48 5.42 -12.97
CA THR A 33 -1.78 6.71 -12.34
C THR A 33 -0.58 7.17 -11.54
N LEU A 34 -0.18 8.43 -11.72
CA LEU A 34 0.85 9.11 -10.94
C LEU A 34 0.21 10.19 -10.08
N ILE A 35 0.46 10.13 -8.78
CA ILE A 35 -0.04 11.08 -7.79
C ILE A 35 1.15 11.75 -7.12
N ARG A 36 1.14 13.07 -7.07
CA ARG A 36 2.09 13.84 -6.26
C ARG A 36 1.38 14.34 -5.02
N THR A 37 1.88 13.93 -3.86
CA THR A 37 1.33 14.38 -2.57
C THR A 37 1.79 15.80 -2.24
N GLU A 38 1.09 16.46 -1.32
CA GLU A 38 1.44 17.80 -0.82
C GLU A 38 2.88 17.85 -0.26
N ASN A 39 3.31 16.77 0.41
CA ASN A 39 4.66 16.63 0.95
C ASN A 39 5.72 16.23 -0.10
N GLY A 40 5.40 16.29 -1.39
CA GLY A 40 6.34 16.06 -2.48
C GLY A 40 6.69 14.58 -2.74
N LYS A 41 5.94 13.63 -2.17
CA LYS A 41 6.10 12.21 -2.50
C LYS A 41 5.35 11.90 -3.79
N VAL A 42 5.82 10.90 -4.52
CA VAL A 42 5.15 10.38 -5.71
C VAL A 42 4.66 8.97 -5.43
N ILE A 43 3.38 8.71 -5.77
CA ILE A 43 2.77 7.40 -5.72
C ILE A 43 2.46 6.99 -7.16
N GLU A 44 2.89 5.80 -7.55
CA GLU A 44 2.51 5.16 -8.80
C GLU A 44 1.53 4.03 -8.50
N ILE A 45 0.41 4.03 -9.21
CA ILE A 45 -0.60 2.97 -9.11
C ILE A 45 -0.79 2.38 -10.50
N GLN A 46 -0.64 1.07 -10.61
CA GLN A 46 -0.96 0.32 -11.83
C GLN A 46 -2.19 -0.54 -11.57
N HIS A 47 -3.13 -0.50 -12.50
CA HIS A 47 -4.30 -1.36 -12.50
C HIS A 47 -4.31 -2.20 -13.77
N ASN A 48 -4.13 -3.50 -13.59
CA ASN A 48 -4.10 -4.47 -14.68
C ASN A 48 -4.73 -5.79 -14.20
N VAL A 49 -5.93 -6.07 -14.66
CA VAL A 49 -6.67 -7.31 -14.36
C VAL A 49 -7.02 -8.11 -15.60
N MET A 50 -6.69 -7.59 -16.79
CA MET A 50 -7.10 -8.16 -18.07
C MET A 50 -5.96 -8.90 -18.77
N THR A 51 -4.76 -8.36 -18.74
CA THR A 51 -3.63 -8.95 -19.48
C THR A 51 -2.92 -10.03 -18.67
N PRO A 52 -2.39 -11.08 -19.33
CA PRO A 52 -1.65 -12.13 -18.64
C PRO A 52 -0.38 -11.58 -17.97
N GLN A 53 -0.28 -11.78 -16.69
CA GLN A 53 0.96 -11.51 -15.92
C GLN A 53 0.99 -12.36 -14.64
N PRO A 54 2.16 -12.67 -14.09
CA PRO A 54 2.27 -13.25 -12.77
C PRO A 54 1.63 -12.31 -11.73
N TYR A 55 1.05 -12.91 -10.69
CA TYR A 55 0.47 -12.13 -9.59
C TYR A 55 1.50 -11.16 -9.01
N ASN A 56 1.16 -9.87 -9.05
CA ASN A 56 2.03 -8.80 -8.59
C ASN A 56 1.16 -7.62 -8.10
N ARG A 57 1.49 -7.08 -6.95
CA ARG A 57 0.87 -5.87 -6.41
C ARG A 57 1.79 -4.65 -6.52
N LEU A 58 2.94 -4.73 -7.16
CA LEU A 58 3.95 -3.67 -7.23
C LEU A 58 4.22 -3.01 -5.86
N TYR A 59 4.32 -3.82 -4.82
CA TYR A 59 4.44 -3.29 -3.46
C TYR A 59 5.88 -2.86 -3.21
N GLN A 60 6.17 -1.61 -3.56
CA GLN A 60 7.51 -1.05 -3.57
C GLN A 60 7.54 0.30 -2.84
N LEU A 61 8.54 0.50 -2.01
CA LEU A 61 8.82 1.75 -1.33
C LEU A 61 10.27 2.15 -1.58
N THR A 62 10.45 3.34 -2.16
CA THR A 62 11.77 3.97 -2.29
C THR A 62 11.83 5.18 -1.37
N GLY A 63 12.75 5.15 -0.42
CA GLY A 63 12.98 6.23 0.52
C GLY A 63 14.39 6.81 0.42
N THR A 64 14.65 7.89 1.12
CA THR A 64 15.99 8.51 1.18
C THR A 64 17.03 7.69 1.94
N LYS A 65 16.60 6.66 2.68
CA LYS A 65 17.46 5.85 3.54
C LYS A 65 17.43 4.36 3.22
N GLY A 66 16.59 3.94 2.29
CA GLY A 66 16.48 2.55 1.94
C GLY A 66 15.36 2.27 0.96
N PHE A 67 15.28 1.01 0.57
CA PHE A 67 14.34 0.49 -0.38
C PHE A 67 13.69 -0.78 0.18
N ALA A 68 12.41 -0.96 -0.10
CA ALA A 68 11.67 -2.18 0.22
C ALA A 68 10.82 -2.61 -0.98
N ASN A 69 10.85 -3.90 -1.28
CA ASN A 69 10.06 -4.51 -2.34
C ASN A 69 9.45 -5.81 -1.86
N LYS A 70 8.20 -6.07 -2.23
CA LYS A 70 7.54 -7.35 -1.92
C LYS A 70 7.32 -8.22 -3.16
N TYR A 71 7.07 -7.64 -4.31
CA TYR A 71 6.75 -8.36 -5.54
C TYR A 71 7.61 -7.88 -6.69
N PRO A 72 8.02 -8.76 -7.63
CA PRO A 72 7.91 -10.23 -7.58
C PRO A 72 8.88 -10.89 -6.61
N VAL A 73 9.90 -10.17 -6.14
CA VAL A 73 10.93 -10.64 -5.20
C VAL A 73 10.87 -9.81 -3.93
N GLU A 74 10.67 -10.46 -2.80
CA GLU A 74 10.74 -9.76 -1.51
C GLU A 74 12.20 -9.44 -1.17
N GLY A 75 12.46 -8.19 -0.83
CA GLY A 75 13.79 -7.75 -0.47
C GLY A 75 13.85 -6.33 0.07
N TYR A 76 14.92 -6.06 0.77
CA TYR A 76 15.24 -4.76 1.34
C TYR A 76 16.64 -4.36 0.91
N ALA A 77 16.88 -3.06 0.69
CA ALA A 77 18.21 -2.53 0.42
C ALA A 77 18.50 -1.38 1.38
N LEU A 78 19.51 -1.57 2.20
CA LEU A 78 20.04 -0.60 3.16
C LEU A 78 21.56 -0.67 3.11
N GLY A 79 22.23 0.48 3.14
CA GLY A 79 23.67 0.51 3.34
C GLY A 79 24.06 0.30 4.82
N SER A 80 25.33 0.04 5.07
CA SER A 80 25.86 -0.20 6.42
C SER A 80 25.58 0.96 7.37
N ASP A 81 25.63 2.19 6.88
CA ASP A 81 25.36 3.39 7.69
C ASP A 81 23.89 3.47 8.10
N GLN A 82 22.97 3.19 7.18
CA GLN A 82 21.53 3.17 7.46
C GLN A 82 21.17 2.05 8.43
N MET A 83 21.81 0.89 8.28
CA MET A 83 21.66 -0.24 9.20
C MET A 83 22.11 0.16 10.61
N SER A 84 23.30 0.77 10.72
CA SER A 84 23.86 1.27 11.98
C SER A 84 22.98 2.36 12.62
N ALA A 85 22.49 3.30 11.83
CA ALA A 85 21.58 4.36 12.27
C ALA A 85 20.25 3.80 12.78
N SER A 86 19.83 2.62 12.32
CA SER A 86 18.66 1.91 12.85
C SER A 86 18.92 1.21 14.19
N GLY A 87 20.14 1.30 14.73
CA GLY A 87 20.57 0.58 15.93
C GLY A 87 20.87 -0.90 15.70
N MET A 88 21.17 -1.29 14.47
CA MET A 88 21.55 -2.66 14.10
C MET A 88 22.96 -2.66 13.54
N LYS A 89 23.87 -3.40 14.19
CA LYS A 89 25.20 -3.61 13.64
C LYS A 89 25.13 -4.61 12.49
N PRO A 90 25.60 -4.27 11.27
CA PRO A 90 25.69 -5.24 10.17
C PRO A 90 26.56 -6.45 10.58
N GLN A 91 26.17 -7.63 10.14
CA GLN A 91 26.96 -8.86 10.31
C GLN A 91 27.78 -9.20 9.06
N VAL A 92 27.55 -8.47 7.98
CA VAL A 92 28.29 -8.58 6.73
C VAL A 92 28.96 -7.25 6.43
N ASP A 93 30.13 -7.32 5.80
CA ASP A 93 30.85 -6.13 5.36
C ASP A 93 30.23 -5.56 4.09
N ASN A 94 30.33 -4.23 3.93
CA ASN A 94 30.01 -3.54 2.69
C ASN A 94 28.54 -3.68 2.22
N LEU A 95 27.57 -3.66 3.14
CA LEU A 95 26.17 -3.49 2.72
C LEU A 95 26.04 -2.19 1.93
N THR A 96 25.40 -2.29 0.77
CA THR A 96 25.11 -1.16 -0.11
C THR A 96 23.60 -1.04 -0.33
N ALA A 97 23.12 0.18 -0.49
CA ALA A 97 21.72 0.43 -0.84
C ALA A 97 21.41 0.13 -2.34
N HIS A 98 22.40 -0.30 -3.12
CA HIS A 98 22.24 -0.68 -4.53
C HIS A 98 21.99 -2.17 -4.74
N ASP A 99 22.15 -2.99 -3.69
CA ASP A 99 21.92 -4.42 -3.74
C ASP A 99 20.90 -4.82 -2.68
N PHE A 100 20.14 -5.89 -2.93
CA PHE A 100 19.33 -6.48 -1.88
C PHE A 100 20.22 -7.03 -0.78
N MET A 101 19.80 -6.80 0.46
CA MET A 101 20.50 -7.32 1.62
C MET A 101 20.54 -8.84 1.60
N PRO A 102 21.60 -9.46 2.12
CA PRO A 102 21.62 -10.91 2.34
C PRO A 102 20.46 -11.37 3.24
N GLU A 103 19.99 -12.58 3.00
CA GLU A 103 18.80 -13.14 3.68
C GLU A 103 18.88 -13.08 5.20
N ASN A 104 20.05 -13.36 5.77
CA ASN A 104 20.26 -13.28 7.22
C ASN A 104 20.06 -11.85 7.77
N GLU A 105 20.53 -10.84 7.06
CA GLU A 105 20.34 -9.43 7.45
C GLU A 105 18.89 -9.00 7.26
N MET A 106 18.22 -9.44 6.19
CA MET A 106 16.80 -9.18 5.98
C MET A 106 15.94 -9.78 7.10
N LYS A 107 16.19 -11.02 7.50
CA LYS A 107 15.49 -11.67 8.63
C LYS A 107 15.63 -10.87 9.92
N ARG A 108 16.83 -10.43 10.26
CA ARG A 108 17.09 -9.60 11.44
C ARG A 108 16.35 -8.26 11.39
N LEU A 109 16.32 -7.62 10.20
CA LEU A 109 15.61 -6.37 9.99
C LEU A 109 14.11 -6.56 10.21
N VAL A 110 13.53 -7.57 9.58
CA VAL A 110 12.10 -7.91 9.71
C VAL A 110 11.75 -8.23 11.17
N GLU A 111 12.52 -9.04 11.85
CA GLU A 111 12.31 -9.38 13.26
C GLU A 111 12.28 -8.13 14.15
N LYS A 112 13.23 -7.21 13.93
CA LYS A 112 13.30 -5.96 14.67
C LYS A 112 12.09 -5.07 14.44
N TYR A 113 11.69 -4.89 13.18
CA TYR A 113 10.64 -3.94 12.77
C TYR A 113 9.27 -4.57 12.54
N GLN A 114 9.13 -5.87 12.80
CA GLN A 114 7.81 -6.50 12.73
C GLN A 114 6.83 -5.77 13.63
N HIS A 115 5.66 -5.46 13.07
CA HIS A 115 4.62 -4.72 13.79
C HIS A 115 4.24 -5.42 15.11
N PRO A 116 4.09 -4.69 16.23
CA PRO A 116 3.77 -5.28 17.54
C PRO A 116 2.53 -6.19 17.53
N ILE A 117 1.50 -5.81 16.79
CA ILE A 117 0.26 -6.60 16.66
C ILE A 117 0.52 -7.96 16.00
N VAL A 118 1.44 -8.01 15.02
CA VAL A 118 1.84 -9.26 14.35
C VAL A 118 2.67 -10.13 15.29
N LYS A 119 3.55 -9.54 16.07
CA LYS A 119 4.30 -10.29 17.11
C LYS A 119 3.38 -10.92 18.14
N LYS A 120 2.29 -10.23 18.49
CA LYS A 120 1.36 -10.67 19.55
C LYS A 120 0.31 -11.66 19.05
N TYR A 121 -0.25 -11.41 17.89
CA TYR A 121 -1.41 -12.16 17.38
C TYR A 121 -1.16 -12.97 16.11
N GLY A 122 0.02 -12.82 15.47
CA GLY A 122 0.28 -13.35 14.14
C GLY A 122 0.06 -14.84 13.99
N GLU A 123 0.48 -15.65 14.96
CA GLU A 123 0.26 -17.10 14.91
C GLU A 123 -1.23 -17.46 15.06
N MET A 124 -1.90 -16.90 16.07
CA MET A 124 -3.34 -17.12 16.27
C MET A 124 -4.15 -16.63 15.05
N ALA A 125 -3.77 -15.50 14.48
CA ALA A 125 -4.43 -14.96 13.30
C ALA A 125 -4.31 -15.90 12.09
N LYS A 126 -3.16 -16.53 11.90
CA LYS A 126 -2.97 -17.55 10.84
C LYS A 126 -3.85 -18.79 11.06
N GLU A 127 -4.01 -19.23 12.31
CA GLU A 127 -4.86 -20.37 12.67
C GLU A 127 -6.34 -20.08 12.41
N VAL A 128 -6.80 -18.87 12.74
CA VAL A 128 -8.18 -18.43 12.46
C VAL A 128 -8.43 -18.30 10.95
N GLY A 129 -7.42 -17.89 10.20
CA GLY A 129 -7.51 -17.76 8.75
C GLY A 129 -7.94 -16.38 8.28
N GLY A 130 -8.46 -16.30 7.05
CA GLY A 130 -8.77 -15.01 6.39
C GLY A 130 -7.50 -14.31 5.89
N HIS A 131 -7.16 -14.49 4.60
CA HIS A 131 -5.97 -13.90 3.94
C HIS A 131 -4.67 -14.05 4.76
N GLY A 132 -4.44 -15.26 5.32
CA GLY A 132 -3.25 -15.52 6.14
C GLY A 132 -3.27 -14.87 7.51
N GLY A 133 -4.46 -14.51 8.02
CA GLY A 133 -4.68 -13.90 9.33
C GLY A 133 -4.87 -12.37 9.28
N MET A 134 -4.79 -11.76 8.11
CA MET A 134 -4.95 -10.31 7.94
C MET A 134 -6.35 -9.86 8.39
N ASP A 135 -7.39 -10.57 7.96
CA ASP A 135 -8.78 -10.24 8.28
C ASP A 135 -9.03 -10.29 9.79
N PHE A 136 -8.52 -11.33 10.46
CA PHE A 136 -8.61 -11.45 11.92
C PHE A 136 -7.98 -10.23 12.64
N ILE A 137 -6.79 -9.81 12.22
CA ILE A 137 -6.10 -8.66 12.83
C ILE A 137 -6.90 -7.38 12.61
N MET A 138 -7.38 -7.16 11.39
CA MET A 138 -8.17 -5.98 11.03
C MET A 138 -9.46 -5.89 11.84
N ASP A 139 -10.23 -6.98 11.89
CA ASP A 139 -11.50 -7.04 12.62
C ASP A 139 -11.29 -6.91 14.14
N SER A 140 -10.24 -7.52 14.67
CA SER A 140 -9.87 -7.39 16.09
C SER A 140 -9.57 -5.94 16.46
N ARG A 141 -8.89 -5.19 15.58
CA ARG A 141 -8.64 -3.75 15.78
C ARG A 141 -9.92 -2.95 15.77
N LEU A 142 -10.78 -3.17 14.78
CA LEU A 142 -12.08 -2.50 14.67
C LEU A 142 -12.92 -2.71 15.94
N VAL A 143 -13.10 -3.97 16.34
CA VAL A 143 -13.88 -4.32 17.54
C VAL A 143 -13.28 -3.68 18.79
N TYR A 144 -11.97 -3.72 18.95
CA TYR A 144 -11.29 -3.11 20.08
C TYR A 144 -11.52 -1.58 20.14
N CYS A 145 -11.36 -0.88 19.03
CA CYS A 145 -11.59 0.56 18.98
C CYS A 145 -13.04 0.90 19.33
N LEU A 146 -14.01 0.18 18.77
CA LEU A 146 -15.43 0.41 19.05
C LEU A 146 -15.79 0.14 20.51
N GLN A 147 -15.28 -0.95 21.10
CA GLN A 147 -15.56 -1.28 22.51
C GLN A 147 -14.96 -0.29 23.51
N ASN A 148 -13.86 0.34 23.15
CA ASN A 148 -13.14 1.26 24.04
C ASN A 148 -13.35 2.74 23.69
N GLY A 149 -14.20 3.05 22.70
CA GLY A 149 -14.45 4.43 22.28
C GLY A 149 -13.23 5.13 21.68
N LEU A 150 -12.32 4.35 21.07
CA LEU A 150 -11.11 4.85 20.45
C LEU A 150 -11.38 5.25 18.99
N PRO A 151 -10.58 6.17 18.43
CA PRO A 151 -10.61 6.44 16.99
C PRO A 151 -10.32 5.18 16.19
N LEU A 152 -11.01 5.01 15.08
CA LEU A 152 -10.74 3.93 14.14
C LEU A 152 -9.39 4.13 13.44
N ASP A 153 -8.79 3.03 12.99
CA ASP A 153 -7.53 3.06 12.24
C ASP A 153 -7.70 3.72 10.86
N MET A 154 -8.91 3.69 10.33
CA MET A 154 -9.33 4.34 9.09
C MET A 154 -10.68 5.00 9.30
N ASP A 155 -10.89 6.12 8.65
CA ASP A 155 -12.15 6.85 8.73
C ASP A 155 -12.78 7.08 7.33
N VAL A 156 -13.89 7.81 7.30
CA VAL A 156 -14.61 8.11 6.06
C VAL A 156 -13.79 8.97 5.09
N TYR A 157 -12.86 9.75 5.59
CA TYR A 157 -12.02 10.61 4.76
C TYR A 157 -10.94 9.80 4.06
N ASP A 158 -10.32 8.83 4.75
CA ASP A 158 -9.42 7.85 4.15
C ASP A 158 -10.12 7.08 3.03
N LEU A 159 -11.36 6.62 3.28
CA LEU A 159 -12.16 5.92 2.29
C LEU A 159 -12.44 6.81 1.07
N ALA A 160 -12.84 8.05 1.28
CA ALA A 160 -13.13 8.99 0.21
C ALA A 160 -11.88 9.25 -0.66
N GLU A 161 -10.72 9.45 -0.02
CA GLU A 161 -9.45 9.64 -0.72
C GLU A 161 -9.06 8.44 -1.58
N TRP A 162 -9.23 7.23 -1.07
CA TRP A 162 -8.87 6.03 -1.83
C TRP A 162 -9.84 5.73 -2.97
N CYS A 163 -11.14 5.92 -2.72
CA CYS A 163 -12.17 5.61 -3.71
C CYS A 163 -12.22 6.62 -4.86
N CYS A 164 -11.88 7.88 -4.64
CA CYS A 164 -11.91 8.88 -5.71
C CYS A 164 -10.83 8.70 -6.78
N LEU A 165 -9.84 7.83 -6.55
CA LEU A 165 -8.74 7.59 -7.49
C LEU A 165 -9.22 7.10 -8.86
N ALA A 166 -10.23 6.24 -8.89
CA ALA A 166 -10.79 5.74 -10.14
C ALA A 166 -11.40 6.88 -10.97
N GLU A 167 -12.26 7.67 -10.35
CA GLU A 167 -12.95 8.80 -11.01
C GLU A 167 -11.98 9.89 -11.47
N LEU A 168 -10.99 10.22 -10.63
CA LEU A 168 -9.97 11.21 -10.99
C LEU A 168 -9.03 10.68 -12.10
N GLY A 169 -8.79 9.37 -12.13
CA GLY A 169 -8.05 8.72 -13.20
C GLY A 169 -8.79 8.82 -14.54
N GLU A 170 -10.08 8.48 -14.56
CA GLU A 170 -10.93 8.62 -15.74
C GLU A 170 -10.98 10.07 -16.22
N LEU A 171 -11.18 11.02 -15.31
CA LEU A 171 -11.20 12.45 -15.65
C LEU A 171 -9.87 12.92 -16.26
N SER A 172 -8.74 12.41 -15.76
CA SER A 172 -7.42 12.70 -16.37
C SER A 172 -7.32 12.13 -17.78
N MET A 173 -7.70 10.87 -17.99
CA MET A 173 -7.62 10.20 -19.29
C MET A 173 -8.56 10.88 -20.33
N ASP A 174 -9.77 11.24 -19.96
CA ASP A 174 -10.73 11.96 -20.81
C ASP A 174 -10.22 13.35 -21.24
N ASN A 175 -9.31 13.93 -20.45
CA ASN A 175 -8.65 15.20 -20.75
C ASN A 175 -7.20 15.04 -21.27
N ASN A 176 -6.94 14.02 -22.06
CA ASN A 176 -5.62 13.74 -22.65
C ASN A 176 -4.50 13.59 -21.61
N SER A 177 -4.76 12.88 -20.55
CA SER A 177 -3.84 12.68 -19.41
C SER A 177 -3.41 14.00 -18.74
N ALA A 178 -4.28 14.98 -18.73
CA ALA A 178 -4.02 16.23 -18.03
C ALA A 178 -3.99 16.03 -16.51
N PRO A 179 -3.22 16.83 -15.77
CA PRO A 179 -3.26 16.84 -14.32
C PRO A 179 -4.64 17.19 -13.78
N VAL A 180 -5.13 16.41 -12.81
CA VAL A 180 -6.38 16.66 -12.10
C VAL A 180 -6.05 16.97 -10.64
N ALA A 181 -6.71 17.99 -10.08
CA ALA A 181 -6.56 18.32 -8.67
C ALA A 181 -7.24 17.26 -7.81
N PHE A 182 -6.55 16.82 -6.77
CA PHE A 182 -7.11 15.90 -5.77
C PHE A 182 -7.97 16.71 -4.78
N PRO A 183 -9.22 16.34 -4.52
CA PRO A 183 -10.06 17.05 -3.55
C PRO A 183 -9.53 16.86 -2.12
N ASP A 184 -9.56 17.90 -1.34
CA ASP A 184 -9.34 17.80 0.11
C ASP A 184 -10.68 17.54 0.80
N PHE A 185 -10.98 16.27 1.08
CA PHE A 185 -12.18 15.85 1.77
C PHE A 185 -12.20 16.27 3.24
N THR A 186 -11.03 16.51 3.83
CA THR A 186 -10.87 16.87 5.24
C THR A 186 -10.99 18.37 5.50
N ARG A 187 -11.08 19.19 4.44
CA ARG A 187 -11.14 20.66 4.54
C ARG A 187 -9.96 21.27 5.32
N GLY A 188 -8.77 20.74 5.11
CA GLY A 188 -7.53 21.18 5.73
C GLY A 188 -7.18 20.46 7.05
N GLU A 189 -7.98 19.50 7.48
CA GLU A 189 -7.71 18.78 8.75
C GLU A 189 -6.67 17.66 8.61
N TRP A 190 -6.35 17.23 7.37
CA TRP A 190 -5.43 16.11 7.08
C TRP A 190 -4.05 16.26 7.73
N ASN A 191 -3.55 17.47 7.90
CA ASN A 191 -2.24 17.75 8.47
C ASN A 191 -2.22 17.85 10.00
N LYS A 192 -3.36 17.76 10.66
CA LYS A 192 -3.48 17.82 12.12
C LYS A 192 -3.21 16.49 12.79
N ILE A 193 -3.34 15.39 12.05
CA ILE A 193 -3.04 14.05 12.55
C ILE A 193 -1.56 13.78 12.39
N GLN A 194 -0.87 13.59 13.50
CA GLN A 194 0.55 13.27 13.50
C GLN A 194 0.82 11.90 14.14
N GLY A 195 1.78 11.16 13.56
CA GLY A 195 2.21 9.87 14.06
C GLY A 195 1.34 8.69 13.59
N TYR A 196 1.82 7.49 13.95
CA TYR A 196 1.14 6.23 13.66
C TYR A 196 0.29 5.80 14.85
N ARG A 197 -1.02 5.84 14.71
CA ARG A 197 -1.95 5.37 15.75
C ARG A 197 -2.01 3.83 15.83
N HIS A 198 -1.53 3.13 14.80
CA HIS A 198 -1.72 1.69 14.62
C HIS A 198 -0.51 0.85 14.99
N ALA A 199 0.53 1.46 15.58
CA ALA A 199 1.77 0.78 15.90
C ALA A 199 1.67 -0.21 17.08
N TYR A 200 0.55 -0.22 17.80
CA TYR A 200 0.38 -0.97 19.04
C TYR A 200 -0.62 -2.11 18.88
N ALA A 201 -0.39 -3.19 19.62
CA ALA A 201 -1.42 -4.19 19.83
C ALA A 201 -2.55 -3.59 20.69
N PRO A 202 -3.82 -4.05 20.54
CA PRO A 202 -4.95 -3.45 21.23
C PRO A 202 -4.77 -3.22 22.73
N GLN A 203 -4.14 -4.17 23.44
CA GLN A 203 -3.94 -4.08 24.90
C GLN A 203 -2.75 -3.20 25.31
N ASP A 204 -1.92 -2.77 24.36
CA ASP A 204 -0.72 -2.00 24.61
C ASP A 204 -0.86 -0.55 24.10
N GLU A 205 -2.07 -0.17 23.66
CA GLU A 205 -2.31 1.22 23.27
C GLU A 205 -2.18 2.14 24.48
N PRO A 206 -1.32 3.18 24.41
CA PRO A 206 -1.26 4.16 25.47
C PRO A 206 -2.64 4.82 25.61
N ALA A 207 -3.09 5.03 26.83
CA ALA A 207 -4.28 5.83 27.09
C ALA A 207 -4.11 7.17 26.36
N MET A 208 -5.08 7.53 25.52
CA MET A 208 -5.04 8.82 24.85
C MET A 208 -5.09 9.89 25.95
N THR A 209 -3.98 10.54 26.18
CA THR A 209 -3.97 11.80 26.94
C THR A 209 -4.64 12.84 26.05
N ASN A 210 -5.81 13.29 26.50
CA ASN A 210 -6.56 14.42 25.94
C ASN A 210 -5.71 15.70 25.91
#